data_6e8c3ca99d58ecd910a4054051c42d58
#
_entry.id   6e8c3ca99d58ecd910a4054051c42d58
#
_cell.length_a   1.000
_cell.length_b   1.000
_cell.length_c   1.000
_cell.angle_alpha   90.00
_cell.angle_beta   90.00
_cell.angle_gamma   90.00
#
_symmetry.space_group_name_H-M   'P 1'
#
loop_
_entity.id
_entity.type
_entity.pdbx_description
1 polymer ?
#
loop_
_entity_poly.entity_id
_entity_poly.type
_entity_poly.pdbx_seq_one_letter_code
_entity_poly.pdbx_strand_id
1 'polypeptide(L)'
;MVDFEQKDKYSVADLLRIMEVNMAAIRAKSAGVEERADQVMWWLIVIAALCAVIAGVFLVWFPKVIVRPIDELKKGITEIANHNYDQRLDFSGNREFESVAESFNDMAARLDEYRRSSLDDLMMAKKRIEAIVNSLHEPIVGLGPDRTILFMNREALSVLNLTDDVVGRNATDVALSNDLLRRLVRELYGDAKPESREPLKIYADNKESYFQMENVPLYITPIGKTEREFIGNLIILNNITRYKELDSAKTNFISTVSHEMKTPISSIMMSLQLLNDDRLGTLNGEQKQLVESIKDSSDRLLEITGELLNMTQIETGKLKLHPKITKPIELIDYAIKSTRVLAERFCCFVEVDYPEKISKIFVDSEKIAWVITNLLSNAIHHSPERSRIIVGAVQHDKAVEIYVQDFGRGIDPRYHKSIFERYFRVPGTKVQGSGLGLAISKEFVEAHGGTISVESEIGKGSRFSIMLPA
;
A
#
# COMPACT_ATOMS: atom_id res chain seq x y z
N MET A 1 115.72 74.44 -68.04
CA MET A 1 115.46 74.31 -69.41
C MET A 1 115.88 72.92 -69.77
N VAL A 2 115.15 72.11 -69.19
CA VAL A 2 115.64 70.73 -69.13
C VAL A 2 114.38 69.84 -69.35
N ASP A 3 114.58 69.03 -70.27
CA ASP A 3 114.09 67.68 -70.47
C ASP A 3 112.55 67.36 -70.24
N PHE A 4 111.98 67.33 -71.36
CA PHE A 4 110.70 66.62 -71.54
C PHE A 4 110.89 65.68 -72.82
N GLU A 5 111.68 64.64 -72.64
CA GLU A 5 111.83 63.61 -73.70
C GLU A 5 112.19 62.26 -73.05
N GLN A 6 111.23 61.63 -72.33
CA GLN A 6 111.39 60.20 -72.11
C GLN A 6 110.06 59.61 -71.55
N LYS A 7 109.07 59.62 -72.38
CA LYS A 7 107.95 58.80 -72.00
C LYS A 7 107.10 58.42 -73.23
N ASP A 8 107.70 57.73 -74.14
CA ASP A 8 106.91 56.94 -75.08
C ASP A 8 107.74 55.83 -75.65
N LYS A 9 108.00 54.82 -74.86
CA LYS A 9 108.60 53.57 -75.35
C LYS A 9 107.93 52.35 -74.78
N TYR A 10 106.74 52.29 -74.91
CA TYR A 10 106.16 51.02 -75.00
C TYR A 10 105.63 50.75 -76.36
N SER A 11 106.40 49.83 -77.03
CA SER A 11 106.05 49.41 -78.38
C SER A 11 104.69 48.84 -78.42
N VAL A 12 103.84 49.16 -79.46
CA VAL A 12 102.52 48.56 -79.69
C VAL A 12 102.66 47.01 -79.55
N ALA A 13 103.77 46.45 -79.73
CA ALA A 13 104.17 45.03 -79.57
C ALA A 13 104.02 44.64 -78.04
N ASP A 14 104.52 45.50 -77.11
CA ASP A 14 104.45 45.22 -75.65
C ASP A 14 103.02 45.32 -75.09
N LEU A 15 102.22 46.27 -75.60
CA LEU A 15 100.83 46.39 -75.27
C LEU A 15 100.06 45.23 -75.81
N LEU A 16 100.28 44.79 -77.01
CA LEU A 16 99.67 43.57 -77.55
C LEU A 16 100.03 42.32 -76.76
N ARG A 17 101.38 42.24 -76.35
CA ARG A 17 101.82 41.11 -75.49
C ARG A 17 101.18 41.11 -74.10
N ILE A 18 101.01 42.28 -73.45
CA ILE A 18 100.31 42.42 -72.16
C ILE A 18 98.85 42.08 -72.34
N MET A 19 98.27 42.52 -73.50
CA MET A 19 96.89 42.21 -73.80
C MET A 19 96.68 40.71 -74.04
N GLU A 20 97.66 40.06 -74.75
CA GLU A 20 97.59 38.61 -74.99
C GLU A 20 97.73 37.79 -73.68
N VAL A 21 98.74 38.23 -72.83
CA VAL A 21 98.94 37.61 -71.50
C VAL A 21 97.69 37.80 -70.57
N ASN A 22 97.10 39.02 -70.58
CA ASN A 22 95.89 39.29 -69.85
C ASN A 22 94.66 38.49 -70.37
N MET A 23 94.57 38.42 -71.69
CA MET A 23 93.49 37.64 -72.34
C MET A 23 93.69 36.13 -72.06
N ALA A 24 94.94 35.64 -72.08
CA ALA A 24 95.25 34.25 -71.70
C ALA A 24 94.97 34.01 -70.22
N ALA A 25 95.31 34.97 -69.32
CA ALA A 25 95.05 34.87 -67.90
C ALA A 25 93.49 34.96 -67.61
N ILE A 26 92.79 35.83 -68.37
CA ILE A 26 91.28 35.92 -68.25
C ILE A 26 90.63 34.62 -68.74
N ARG A 27 91.15 34.10 -69.93
CA ARG A 27 90.58 32.80 -70.41
C ARG A 27 90.92 31.64 -69.48
N ALA A 28 92.14 31.57 -68.89
CA ALA A 28 92.50 30.57 -67.91
C ALA A 28 91.66 30.69 -66.60
N LYS A 29 91.37 31.93 -66.17
CA LYS A 29 90.57 32.21 -65.03
C LYS A 29 89.07 31.95 -65.27
N SER A 30 88.61 32.29 -66.51
CA SER A 30 87.25 32.00 -66.90
C SER A 30 87.02 30.48 -67.03
N ALA A 31 87.93 29.75 -67.64
CA ALA A 31 87.87 28.28 -67.73
C ALA A 31 87.88 27.64 -66.35
N GLY A 32 88.72 28.13 -65.41
CA GLY A 32 88.71 27.64 -64.03
C GLY A 32 87.44 28.03 -63.23
N VAL A 33 86.76 29.11 -63.61
CA VAL A 33 85.50 29.50 -63.07
C VAL A 33 84.33 28.65 -63.63
N GLU A 34 84.39 28.38 -64.96
CA GLU A 34 83.42 27.46 -65.59
C GLU A 34 83.53 26.05 -65.03
N GLU A 35 84.79 25.53 -64.90
CA GLU A 35 84.98 24.19 -64.33
C GLU A 35 84.52 24.08 -62.88
N ARG A 36 84.73 25.14 -62.08
CA ARG A 36 84.15 25.20 -60.70
C ARG A 36 82.65 25.42 -60.68
N ALA A 37 82.16 26.19 -61.60
CA ALA A 37 80.72 26.38 -61.75
C ALA A 37 80.00 25.07 -62.10
N ASP A 38 80.59 24.31 -63.07
CA ASP A 38 80.08 23.00 -63.43
C ASP A 38 80.16 21.99 -62.29
N GLN A 39 81.25 22.00 -61.52
CA GLN A 39 81.35 21.16 -60.30
C GLN A 39 80.28 21.54 -59.24
N VAL A 40 80.11 22.83 -58.97
CA VAL A 40 79.05 23.29 -58.03
C VAL A 40 77.64 22.92 -58.54
N MET A 41 77.44 23.11 -59.85
CA MET A 41 76.17 22.74 -60.50
C MET A 41 75.93 21.23 -60.39
N TRP A 42 76.92 20.42 -60.58
CA TRP A 42 76.83 18.98 -60.44
C TRP A 42 76.44 18.56 -58.96
N TRP A 43 77.13 19.18 -57.99
CA TRP A 43 76.77 18.95 -56.55
C TRP A 43 75.40 19.40 -56.22
N LEU A 44 74.90 20.53 -56.75
CA LEU A 44 73.54 21.00 -56.56
C LEU A 44 72.56 20.04 -57.19
N ILE A 45 72.81 19.49 -58.38
CA ILE A 45 71.98 18.48 -59.00
C ILE A 45 71.93 17.20 -58.16
N VAL A 46 73.09 16.74 -57.67
CA VAL A 46 73.19 15.55 -56.81
C VAL A 46 72.41 15.77 -55.51
N ILE A 47 72.59 16.93 -54.87
CA ILE A 47 71.84 17.27 -53.62
C ILE A 47 70.35 17.37 -53.90
N ALA A 48 69.92 18.01 -54.97
CA ALA A 48 68.51 18.11 -55.36
C ALA A 48 67.90 16.74 -55.67
N ALA A 49 68.64 15.87 -56.39
CA ALA A 49 68.25 14.51 -56.65
C ALA A 49 68.12 13.68 -55.33
N LEU A 50 69.06 13.82 -54.40
CA LEU A 50 69.03 13.18 -53.11
C LEU A 50 67.88 13.68 -52.31
N CYS A 51 67.61 15.00 -52.24
CA CYS A 51 66.46 15.58 -51.58
C CYS A 51 65.14 15.10 -52.21
N ALA A 52 65.05 14.99 -53.53
CA ALA A 52 63.91 14.45 -54.23
C ALA A 52 63.58 12.97 -53.87
N VAL A 53 64.71 12.16 -53.80
CA VAL A 53 64.56 10.75 -53.35
C VAL A 53 64.11 10.67 -51.90
N ILE A 54 64.74 11.47 -51.02
CA ILE A 54 64.32 11.52 -49.62
C ILE A 54 62.84 11.97 -49.49
N ALA A 55 62.42 13.03 -50.19
CA ALA A 55 61.06 13.51 -50.21
C ALA A 55 60.09 12.44 -50.75
N GLY A 56 60.47 11.73 -51.83
CA GLY A 56 59.68 10.64 -52.41
C GLY A 56 59.48 9.46 -51.44
N VAL A 57 60.58 9.05 -50.78
CA VAL A 57 60.54 8.04 -49.73
C VAL A 57 59.64 8.49 -48.60
N PHE A 58 59.80 9.72 -48.12
CA PHE A 58 59.01 10.29 -47.04
C PHE A 58 57.47 10.37 -47.39
N LEU A 59 57.15 10.76 -48.61
CA LEU A 59 55.82 10.91 -49.13
C LEU A 59 55.03 9.57 -49.21
N VAL A 60 55.76 8.47 -49.43
CA VAL A 60 55.20 7.11 -49.51
C VAL A 60 55.21 6.45 -48.12
N TRP A 61 56.23 6.65 -47.31
CA TRP A 61 56.47 5.99 -46.04
C TRP A 61 55.62 6.62 -44.90
N PHE A 62 55.64 7.97 -44.81
CA PHE A 62 54.96 8.69 -43.76
C PHE A 62 53.43 8.37 -43.65
N PRO A 63 52.65 8.37 -44.74
CA PRO A 63 51.25 7.99 -44.68
C PRO A 63 51.00 6.57 -44.17
N LYS A 64 51.86 5.63 -44.51
CA LYS A 64 51.75 4.23 -44.11
C LYS A 64 52.10 4.01 -42.65
N VAL A 65 53.07 4.69 -42.11
CA VAL A 65 53.63 4.43 -40.78
C VAL A 65 52.94 5.29 -39.71
N ILE A 66 52.39 6.45 -40.07
CA ILE A 66 51.82 7.38 -39.10
C ILE A 66 50.33 7.64 -39.38
N VAL A 67 49.98 8.03 -40.60
CA VAL A 67 48.58 8.47 -40.87
C VAL A 67 47.58 7.33 -40.78
N ARG A 68 47.85 6.17 -41.35
CA ARG A 68 46.97 5.01 -41.32
C ARG A 68 46.70 4.49 -39.90
N PRO A 69 47.72 4.26 -39.05
CA PRO A 69 47.46 3.84 -37.67
C PRO A 69 46.61 4.83 -36.87
N ILE A 70 46.84 6.14 -37.06
CA ILE A 70 46.05 7.18 -36.42
C ILE A 70 44.56 7.15 -36.90
N ASP A 71 44.32 6.97 -38.18
CA ASP A 71 42.99 6.88 -38.75
C ASP A 71 42.26 5.61 -38.27
N GLU A 72 42.97 4.47 -38.22
CA GLU A 72 42.43 3.23 -37.65
C GLU A 72 42.11 3.35 -36.16
N LEU A 73 43.00 3.99 -35.36
CA LEU A 73 42.76 4.29 -33.96
C LEU A 73 41.53 5.20 -33.80
N LYS A 74 41.44 6.27 -34.61
CA LYS A 74 40.26 7.15 -34.61
C LYS A 74 38.96 6.39 -34.91
N LYS A 75 38.99 5.50 -35.93
CA LYS A 75 37.81 4.64 -36.24
C LYS A 75 37.49 3.71 -35.08
N GLY A 76 38.48 3.05 -34.48
CA GLY A 76 38.30 2.20 -33.33
C GLY A 76 37.68 2.93 -32.14
N ILE A 77 38.15 4.13 -31.82
CA ILE A 77 37.56 4.96 -30.75
C ILE A 77 36.11 5.34 -31.09
N THR A 78 35.81 5.66 -32.35
CA THR A 78 34.45 5.97 -32.78
C THR A 78 33.51 4.76 -32.65
N GLU A 79 33.99 3.57 -32.99
CA GLU A 79 33.25 2.32 -32.82
C GLU A 79 32.95 2.04 -31.34
N ILE A 80 33.91 2.22 -30.45
CA ILE A 80 33.68 2.11 -28.99
C ILE A 80 32.66 3.13 -28.52
N ALA A 81 32.71 4.38 -29.00
CA ALA A 81 31.72 5.41 -28.66
C ALA A 81 30.33 5.04 -29.15
N ASN A 82 30.20 4.27 -30.21
CA ASN A 82 28.95 3.70 -30.72
C ASN A 82 28.58 2.35 -30.07
N HIS A 83 29.20 2.03 -28.92
CA HIS A 83 28.97 0.79 -28.16
C HIS A 83 29.38 -0.52 -28.86
N ASN A 84 30.22 -0.45 -29.91
CA ASN A 84 30.79 -1.61 -30.54
C ASN A 84 32.15 -1.94 -29.88
N TYR A 85 32.15 -2.76 -28.85
CA TYR A 85 33.34 -3.13 -28.08
C TYR A 85 34.09 -4.35 -28.64
N ASP A 86 33.59 -4.97 -29.72
CA ASP A 86 34.23 -6.13 -30.35
C ASP A 86 35.41 -5.72 -31.25
N GLN A 87 35.53 -4.42 -31.58
CA GLN A 87 36.60 -3.90 -32.41
C GLN A 87 37.95 -4.10 -31.72
N ARG A 88 38.96 -4.59 -32.52
CA ARG A 88 40.35 -4.75 -32.10
C ARG A 88 41.23 -4.04 -33.10
N LEU A 89 42.34 -3.43 -32.59
CA LEU A 89 43.38 -2.81 -33.37
C LEU A 89 44.60 -3.73 -33.41
N ASP A 90 45.21 -3.83 -34.61
CA ASP A 90 46.45 -4.56 -34.85
C ASP A 90 47.40 -3.68 -35.67
N PHE A 91 48.48 -3.23 -35.04
CA PHE A 91 49.53 -2.40 -35.67
C PHE A 91 50.84 -3.16 -35.70
N SER A 92 50.83 -4.41 -36.14
CA SER A 92 52.00 -5.26 -36.27
C SER A 92 53.09 -4.58 -37.13
N GLY A 93 54.28 -4.34 -36.56
CA GLY A 93 55.44 -3.74 -37.22
C GLY A 93 55.82 -2.31 -36.81
N ASN A 94 55.08 -1.70 -35.89
CA ASN A 94 55.42 -0.40 -35.30
C ASN A 94 55.29 -0.44 -33.79
N ARG A 95 56.38 -0.54 -33.04
CA ARG A 95 56.44 -0.73 -31.60
C ARG A 95 55.65 0.33 -30.81
N GLU A 96 55.71 1.58 -31.27
CA GLU A 96 55.03 2.69 -30.60
C GLU A 96 53.50 2.56 -30.72
N PHE A 97 52.97 2.17 -31.86
CA PHE A 97 51.54 1.96 -32.09
C PHE A 97 51.06 0.60 -31.59
N GLU A 98 51.90 -0.41 -31.50
CA GLU A 98 51.61 -1.73 -30.93
C GLU A 98 51.19 -1.60 -29.44
N SER A 99 51.96 -0.84 -28.65
CA SER A 99 51.61 -0.56 -27.25
C SER A 99 50.28 0.20 -27.09
N VAL A 100 49.98 1.13 -28.03
CA VAL A 100 48.70 1.84 -28.04
C VAL A 100 47.56 0.90 -28.40
N ALA A 101 47.74 0.00 -29.37
CA ALA A 101 46.76 -1.01 -29.74
C ALA A 101 46.48 -1.99 -28.60
N GLU A 102 47.50 -2.43 -27.89
CA GLU A 102 47.34 -3.29 -26.69
C GLU A 102 46.49 -2.58 -25.61
N SER A 103 46.84 -1.33 -25.30
CA SER A 103 46.08 -0.53 -24.31
C SER A 103 44.63 -0.28 -24.73
N PHE A 104 44.40 -0.01 -26.02
CA PHE A 104 43.06 0.13 -26.59
C PHE A 104 42.25 -1.18 -26.50
N ASN A 105 42.91 -2.30 -26.89
CA ASN A 105 42.25 -3.61 -26.86
C ASN A 105 41.90 -4.07 -25.44
N ASP A 106 42.78 -3.79 -24.46
CA ASP A 106 42.52 -4.05 -23.05
C ASP A 106 41.36 -3.19 -22.54
N MET A 107 41.33 -1.90 -22.88
CA MET A 107 40.19 -1.01 -22.55
C MET A 107 38.87 -1.51 -23.17
N ALA A 108 38.89 -1.88 -24.47
CA ALA A 108 37.73 -2.40 -25.16
C ALA A 108 37.21 -3.70 -24.51
N ALA A 109 38.15 -4.61 -24.14
CA ALA A 109 37.78 -5.85 -23.44
C ALA A 109 37.14 -5.59 -22.06
N ARG A 110 37.71 -4.67 -21.26
CA ARG A 110 37.17 -4.31 -19.96
C ARG A 110 35.80 -3.63 -20.05
N LEU A 111 35.56 -2.81 -21.06
CA LEU A 111 34.26 -2.18 -21.30
C LEU A 111 33.21 -3.21 -21.70
N ASP A 112 33.58 -4.18 -22.54
CA ASP A 112 32.64 -5.26 -22.91
C ASP A 112 32.31 -6.17 -21.71
N GLU A 113 33.30 -6.54 -20.90
CA GLU A 113 33.13 -7.30 -19.65
C GLU A 113 32.22 -6.55 -18.67
N TYR A 114 32.47 -5.24 -18.46
CA TYR A 114 31.65 -4.40 -17.58
C TYR A 114 30.19 -4.34 -18.07
N ARG A 115 30.00 -4.16 -19.38
CA ARG A 115 28.66 -4.13 -19.98
C ARG A 115 27.92 -5.47 -19.78
N ARG A 116 28.59 -6.59 -20.06
CA ARG A 116 28.03 -7.93 -19.90
C ARG A 116 27.68 -8.20 -18.43
N SER A 117 28.61 -7.92 -17.52
CA SER A 117 28.37 -8.09 -16.07
C SER A 117 27.19 -7.22 -15.58
N SER A 118 27.11 -5.95 -16.02
CA SER A 118 26.00 -5.06 -15.64
C SER A 118 24.65 -5.55 -16.16
N LEU A 119 24.60 -6.07 -17.39
CA LEU A 119 23.38 -6.65 -17.96
C LEU A 119 22.98 -7.95 -17.26
N ASP A 120 23.96 -8.80 -16.95
CA ASP A 120 23.73 -10.05 -16.23
C ASP A 120 23.23 -9.76 -14.81
N ASP A 121 23.82 -8.80 -14.10
CA ASP A 121 23.37 -8.38 -12.77
C ASP A 121 21.93 -7.84 -12.80
N LEU A 122 21.59 -7.02 -13.81
CA LEU A 122 20.23 -6.51 -13.98
C LEU A 122 19.23 -7.63 -14.29
N MET A 123 19.60 -8.55 -15.19
CA MET A 123 18.77 -9.71 -15.52
C MET A 123 18.58 -10.65 -14.32
N MET A 124 19.63 -10.88 -13.55
CA MET A 124 19.57 -11.68 -12.32
C MET A 124 18.73 -10.99 -11.26
N ALA A 125 18.85 -9.67 -11.08
CA ALA A 125 18.01 -8.90 -10.17
C ALA A 125 16.53 -8.99 -10.59
N LYS A 126 16.21 -8.82 -11.87
CA LYS A 126 14.85 -8.98 -12.41
C LYS A 126 14.31 -10.37 -12.14
N LYS A 127 15.05 -11.43 -12.50
CA LYS A 127 14.64 -12.81 -12.28
C LYS A 127 14.42 -13.13 -10.81
N ARG A 128 15.25 -12.55 -9.92
CA ARG A 128 15.09 -12.72 -8.46
C ARG A 128 13.79 -12.08 -7.98
N ILE A 129 13.46 -10.87 -8.43
CA ILE A 129 12.21 -10.20 -8.09
C ILE A 129 11.02 -11.01 -8.62
N GLU A 130 11.05 -11.46 -9.86
CA GLU A 130 10.00 -12.31 -10.44
C GLU A 130 9.83 -13.62 -9.65
N ALA A 131 10.91 -14.26 -9.25
CA ALA A 131 10.86 -15.49 -8.44
C ALA A 131 10.25 -15.22 -7.05
N ILE A 132 10.62 -14.11 -6.38
CA ILE A 132 10.06 -13.71 -5.09
C ILE A 132 8.56 -13.46 -5.24
N VAL A 133 8.14 -12.64 -6.20
CA VAL A 133 6.73 -12.31 -6.41
C VAL A 133 5.90 -13.55 -6.76
N ASN A 134 6.45 -14.47 -7.55
CA ASN A 134 5.79 -15.73 -7.90
C ASN A 134 5.79 -16.79 -6.77
N SER A 135 6.62 -16.62 -5.74
CA SER A 135 6.59 -17.48 -4.55
C SER A 135 5.56 -17.03 -3.50
N LEU A 136 5.00 -15.84 -3.65
CA LEU A 136 3.93 -15.36 -2.78
C LEU A 136 2.62 -16.08 -3.11
N HIS A 137 1.92 -16.51 -2.07
CA HIS A 137 0.64 -17.23 -2.19
C HIS A 137 -0.56 -16.29 -2.35
N GLU A 138 -0.35 -15.00 -2.22
CA GLU A 138 -1.37 -13.99 -2.41
C GLU A 138 -1.39 -13.55 -3.89
N PRO A 139 -2.57 -13.51 -4.53
CA PRO A 139 -2.70 -12.96 -5.88
C PRO A 139 -2.29 -11.50 -5.92
N ILE A 140 -1.35 -11.17 -6.80
CA ILE A 140 -0.80 -9.81 -6.93
C ILE A 140 -0.91 -9.36 -8.38
N VAL A 141 -1.48 -8.17 -8.58
CA VAL A 141 -1.65 -7.53 -9.89
C VAL A 141 -1.05 -6.13 -9.85
N GLY A 142 -0.06 -5.87 -10.68
CA GLY A 142 0.52 -4.54 -10.87
C GLY A 142 -0.10 -3.84 -12.06
N LEU A 143 -0.62 -2.62 -11.84
CA LEU A 143 -1.21 -1.77 -12.88
C LEU A 143 -0.42 -0.48 -13.01
N GLY A 144 -0.08 -0.09 -14.25
CA GLY A 144 0.52 1.20 -14.56
C GLY A 144 -0.44 2.38 -14.40
N PRO A 145 0.07 3.62 -14.49
CA PRO A 145 -0.75 4.83 -14.42
C PRO A 145 -1.82 4.89 -15.52
N ASP A 146 -1.53 4.31 -16.67
CA ASP A 146 -2.40 4.18 -17.85
C ASP A 146 -3.33 2.95 -17.80
N ARG A 147 -3.39 2.27 -16.65
CA ARG A 147 -4.13 1.01 -16.42
C ARG A 147 -3.58 -0.19 -17.20
N THR A 148 -2.37 -0.11 -17.71
CA THR A 148 -1.71 -1.27 -18.33
C THR A 148 -1.32 -2.28 -17.26
N ILE A 149 -1.54 -3.55 -17.50
CA ILE A 149 -1.11 -4.64 -16.61
C ILE A 149 0.40 -4.75 -16.72
N LEU A 150 1.12 -4.34 -15.67
CA LEU A 150 2.59 -4.38 -15.62
C LEU A 150 3.11 -5.79 -15.32
N PHE A 151 2.43 -6.47 -14.42
CA PHE A 151 2.71 -7.87 -14.07
C PHE A 151 1.53 -8.49 -13.32
N MET A 152 1.47 -9.81 -13.35
CA MET A 152 0.63 -10.64 -12.49
C MET A 152 1.48 -11.80 -11.99
N ASN A 153 1.37 -12.14 -10.71
CA ASN A 153 2.03 -13.36 -10.23
C ASN A 153 1.20 -14.61 -10.58
N ARG A 154 1.81 -15.78 -10.39
CA ARG A 154 1.20 -17.07 -10.72
C ARG A 154 -0.15 -17.28 -10.04
N GLU A 155 -0.29 -16.87 -8.78
CA GLU A 155 -1.54 -16.96 -8.04
C GLU A 155 -2.63 -16.03 -8.60
N ALA A 156 -2.27 -14.81 -9.01
CA ALA A 156 -3.23 -13.90 -9.64
C ALA A 156 -3.75 -14.46 -10.97
N LEU A 157 -2.87 -15.03 -11.79
CA LEU A 157 -3.26 -15.67 -13.04
C LEU A 157 -4.21 -16.86 -12.80
N SER A 158 -3.92 -17.69 -11.79
CA SER A 158 -4.75 -18.83 -11.40
C SER A 158 -6.13 -18.39 -10.91
N VAL A 159 -6.17 -17.47 -9.92
CA VAL A 159 -7.43 -17.01 -9.30
C VAL A 159 -8.30 -16.24 -10.29
N LEU A 160 -7.70 -15.44 -11.18
CA LEU A 160 -8.39 -14.70 -12.22
C LEU A 160 -8.69 -15.55 -13.47
N ASN A 161 -8.19 -16.78 -13.53
CA ASN A 161 -8.28 -17.67 -14.70
C ASN A 161 -7.81 -16.95 -15.99
N LEU A 162 -6.60 -16.36 -15.91
CA LEU A 162 -5.93 -15.63 -16.99
C LEU A 162 -4.59 -16.29 -17.32
N THR A 163 -4.04 -15.95 -18.48
CA THR A 163 -2.74 -16.41 -18.96
C THR A 163 -1.77 -15.22 -19.04
N ASP A 164 -0.45 -15.48 -19.12
CA ASP A 164 0.58 -14.44 -19.15
C ASP A 164 0.48 -13.45 -20.31
N ASP A 165 -0.29 -13.79 -21.36
CA ASP A 165 -0.51 -12.94 -22.54
C ASP A 165 -1.28 -11.63 -22.24
N VAL A 166 -1.85 -11.50 -21.03
CA VAL A 166 -2.54 -10.28 -20.59
C VAL A 166 -1.56 -9.21 -20.11
N VAL A 167 -0.32 -9.56 -19.80
CA VAL A 167 0.71 -8.60 -19.39
C VAL A 167 1.04 -7.65 -20.55
N GLY A 168 1.06 -6.36 -20.27
CA GLY A 168 1.21 -5.30 -21.30
C GLY A 168 -0.11 -4.85 -21.93
N ARG A 169 -1.25 -5.51 -21.66
CA ARG A 169 -2.57 -5.08 -22.16
C ARG A 169 -3.26 -4.16 -21.17
N ASN A 170 -4.20 -3.36 -21.64
CA ASN A 170 -5.00 -2.52 -20.76
C ASN A 170 -5.96 -3.37 -19.92
N ALA A 171 -5.92 -3.19 -18.59
CA ALA A 171 -6.76 -3.94 -17.66
C ALA A 171 -8.26 -3.76 -17.92
N THR A 172 -8.68 -2.60 -18.44
CA THR A 172 -10.08 -2.33 -18.78
C THR A 172 -10.54 -3.19 -19.95
N ASP A 173 -9.68 -3.43 -20.93
CA ASP A 173 -10.00 -4.28 -22.10
C ASP A 173 -10.08 -5.76 -21.72
N VAL A 174 -9.14 -6.23 -20.90
CA VAL A 174 -9.17 -7.60 -20.37
C VAL A 174 -10.38 -7.81 -19.45
N ALA A 175 -10.78 -6.81 -18.71
CA ALA A 175 -11.96 -6.82 -17.85
C ALA A 175 -13.30 -6.96 -18.62
N LEU A 176 -13.34 -6.72 -19.93
CA LEU A 176 -14.53 -6.98 -20.74
C LEU A 176 -14.88 -8.48 -20.80
N SER A 177 -13.87 -9.33 -20.74
CA SER A 177 -14.01 -10.79 -20.78
C SER A 177 -13.85 -11.47 -19.42
N ASN A 178 -13.52 -10.73 -18.37
CA ASN A 178 -13.26 -11.28 -17.03
C ASN A 178 -13.98 -10.46 -15.95
N ASP A 179 -15.05 -11.03 -15.40
CA ASP A 179 -15.92 -10.36 -14.43
C ASP A 179 -15.20 -10.01 -13.12
N LEU A 180 -14.27 -10.87 -12.69
CA LEU A 180 -13.53 -10.64 -11.45
C LEU A 180 -12.54 -9.48 -11.62
N LEU A 181 -11.79 -9.46 -12.73
CA LEU A 181 -10.90 -8.34 -13.04
C LEU A 181 -11.70 -7.04 -13.23
N ARG A 182 -12.88 -7.11 -13.84
CA ARG A 182 -13.80 -5.96 -13.96
C ARG A 182 -14.18 -5.40 -12.60
N ARG A 183 -14.48 -6.27 -11.64
CA ARG A 183 -14.81 -5.86 -10.28
C ARG A 183 -13.61 -5.19 -9.60
N LEU A 184 -12.40 -5.77 -9.73
CA LEU A 184 -11.16 -5.19 -9.18
C LEU A 184 -10.86 -3.80 -9.74
N VAL A 185 -10.94 -3.64 -11.07
CA VAL A 185 -10.72 -2.36 -11.74
C VAL A 185 -11.76 -1.32 -11.32
N ARG A 186 -13.03 -1.72 -11.21
CA ARG A 186 -14.10 -0.82 -10.74
C ARG A 186 -13.93 -0.39 -9.29
N GLU A 187 -13.51 -1.29 -8.41
CA GLU A 187 -13.24 -0.98 -7.00
C GLU A 187 -12.00 -0.10 -6.81
N LEU A 188 -11.01 -0.24 -7.71
CA LEU A 188 -9.80 0.58 -7.68
C LEU A 188 -10.06 2.02 -8.09
N TYR A 189 -10.87 2.25 -9.13
CA TYR A 189 -11.10 3.56 -9.73
C TYR A 189 -12.49 4.13 -9.42
N GLY A 190 -13.30 3.45 -8.62
CA GLY A 190 -14.63 3.93 -8.20
C GLY A 190 -14.55 4.77 -6.92
N ASP A 191 -15.63 5.58 -6.67
CA ASP A 191 -15.73 6.47 -5.50
C ASP A 191 -16.04 5.77 -4.17
N ALA A 192 -16.02 4.44 -4.10
CA ALA A 192 -16.32 3.68 -2.89
C ALA A 192 -15.23 3.85 -1.83
N LYS A 193 -15.64 4.23 -0.61
CA LYS A 193 -14.73 4.32 0.53
C LYS A 193 -14.12 2.93 0.83
N PRO A 194 -12.80 2.87 1.17
CA PRO A 194 -12.11 1.60 1.46
C PRO A 194 -12.77 0.74 2.56
N GLU A 195 -13.38 1.39 3.54
CA GLU A 195 -13.98 0.74 4.72
C GLU A 195 -15.29 0.00 4.44
N SER A 196 -15.94 0.24 3.29
CA SER A 196 -17.23 -0.38 2.94
C SER A 196 -17.12 -1.52 1.91
N ARG A 197 -15.91 -1.99 1.60
CA ARG A 197 -15.70 -3.01 0.58
C ARG A 197 -16.04 -4.40 1.13
N GLU A 198 -17.09 -4.99 0.59
CA GLU A 198 -17.40 -6.39 0.89
C GLU A 198 -16.31 -7.32 0.35
N PRO A 199 -15.95 -8.39 1.10
CA PRO A 199 -15.03 -9.39 0.60
C PRO A 199 -15.45 -9.97 -0.75
N LEU A 200 -14.46 -10.17 -1.62
CA LEU A 200 -14.67 -10.82 -2.91
C LEU A 200 -14.87 -12.32 -2.68
N LYS A 201 -16.01 -12.83 -3.13
CA LYS A 201 -16.31 -14.26 -3.11
C LYS A 201 -15.88 -14.86 -4.44
N ILE A 202 -14.90 -15.73 -4.41
CA ILE A 202 -14.30 -16.35 -5.60
C ILE A 202 -14.43 -17.87 -5.45
N TYR A 203 -14.85 -18.52 -6.54
CA TYR A 203 -14.90 -19.97 -6.60
C TYR A 203 -13.63 -20.47 -7.28
N ALA A 204 -12.65 -20.89 -6.49
CA ALA A 204 -11.40 -21.45 -6.98
C ALA A 204 -11.16 -22.85 -6.39
N ASP A 205 -10.58 -23.75 -7.16
CA ASP A 205 -10.28 -25.14 -6.76
C ASP A 205 -11.49 -25.91 -6.16
N ASN A 206 -12.67 -25.68 -6.73
CA ASN A 206 -13.93 -26.27 -6.26
C ASN A 206 -14.32 -25.89 -4.82
N LYS A 207 -13.74 -24.80 -4.30
CA LYS A 207 -14.04 -24.20 -2.99
C LYS A 207 -14.40 -22.74 -3.13
N GLU A 208 -15.32 -22.33 -2.29
CA GLU A 208 -15.65 -20.93 -2.09
C GLU A 208 -14.57 -20.30 -1.21
N SER A 209 -13.89 -19.30 -1.75
CA SER A 209 -12.83 -18.57 -1.06
C SER A 209 -13.18 -17.07 -0.98
N TYR A 210 -12.82 -16.46 0.13
CA TYR A 210 -13.06 -15.05 0.40
C TYR A 210 -11.75 -14.28 0.34
N PHE A 211 -11.73 -13.23 -0.49
CA PHE A 211 -10.56 -12.36 -0.65
C PHE A 211 -10.90 -10.93 -0.28
N GLN A 212 -10.00 -10.28 0.40
CA GLN A 212 -10.03 -8.85 0.66
C GLN A 212 -9.04 -8.16 -0.26
N MET A 213 -9.54 -7.17 -1.02
CA MET A 213 -8.70 -6.38 -1.90
C MET A 213 -8.00 -5.28 -1.11
N GLU A 214 -6.68 -5.22 -1.26
CA GLU A 214 -5.83 -4.14 -0.79
C GLU A 214 -5.22 -3.43 -1.98
N ASN A 215 -5.25 -2.10 -1.98
CA ASN A 215 -4.63 -1.27 -3.02
C ASN A 215 -3.47 -0.48 -2.43
N VAL A 216 -2.28 -0.68 -2.99
CA VAL A 216 -1.07 0.02 -2.60
C VAL A 216 -0.58 0.88 -3.77
N PRO A 217 -0.69 2.22 -3.70
CA PRO A 217 -0.15 3.08 -4.74
C PRO A 217 1.38 3.06 -4.72
N LEU A 218 1.99 2.87 -5.90
CA LEU A 218 3.43 2.77 -6.06
C LEU A 218 4.02 4.10 -6.52
N TYR A 219 5.06 4.54 -5.82
CA TYR A 219 5.81 5.75 -6.14
C TYR A 219 7.30 5.44 -6.22
N ILE A 220 7.99 6.04 -7.19
CA ILE A 220 9.45 6.02 -7.26
C ILE A 220 10.00 7.45 -7.20
N THR A 221 11.24 7.59 -6.74
CA THR A 221 12.00 8.83 -6.87
C THR A 221 13.02 8.62 -7.99
N PRO A 222 12.83 9.23 -9.17
CA PRO A 222 13.77 9.09 -10.27
C PRO A 222 15.16 9.62 -9.90
N ILE A 223 16.21 9.02 -10.49
CA ILE A 223 17.59 9.45 -10.24
C ILE A 223 17.75 10.92 -10.62
N GLY A 224 18.21 11.75 -9.68
CA GLY A 224 18.41 13.20 -9.85
C GLY A 224 17.17 14.06 -9.64
N LYS A 225 16.03 13.49 -9.23
CA LYS A 225 14.82 14.24 -8.80
C LYS A 225 14.59 14.07 -7.30
N THR A 226 13.99 15.06 -6.66
CA THR A 226 13.58 15.02 -5.24
C THR A 226 12.10 14.65 -5.08
N GLU A 227 11.31 14.78 -6.12
CA GLU A 227 9.87 14.50 -6.11
C GLU A 227 9.58 13.04 -6.44
N ARG A 228 8.58 12.49 -5.74
CA ARG A 228 8.07 11.14 -5.98
C ARG A 228 7.16 11.16 -7.20
N GLU A 229 7.37 10.25 -8.12
CA GLU A 229 6.55 10.05 -9.31
C GLU A 229 5.67 8.80 -9.13
N PHE A 230 4.37 8.96 -9.38
CA PHE A 230 3.43 7.83 -9.34
C PHE A 230 3.67 6.93 -10.55
N ILE A 231 3.92 5.64 -10.28
CA ILE A 231 4.20 4.63 -11.32
C ILE A 231 3.10 3.59 -11.47
N GLY A 232 2.08 3.61 -10.61
CA GLY A 232 0.96 2.69 -10.72
C GLY A 232 0.39 2.22 -9.39
N ASN A 233 -0.44 1.20 -9.45
CA ASN A 233 -1.09 0.58 -8.31
C ASN A 233 -0.74 -0.90 -8.21
N LEU A 234 -0.55 -1.38 -6.99
CA LEU A 234 -0.43 -2.79 -6.67
C LEU A 234 -1.74 -3.25 -6.02
N ILE A 235 -2.41 -4.19 -6.64
CA ILE A 235 -3.60 -4.85 -6.08
C ILE A 235 -3.16 -6.16 -5.46
N ILE A 236 -3.43 -6.35 -4.19
CA ILE A 236 -3.17 -7.58 -3.44
C ILE A 236 -4.52 -8.16 -3.01
N LEU A 237 -4.74 -9.43 -3.26
CA LEU A 237 -5.94 -10.15 -2.82
C LEU A 237 -5.57 -11.04 -1.62
N ASN A 238 -5.83 -10.53 -0.43
CA ASN A 238 -5.57 -11.24 0.82
C ASN A 238 -6.63 -12.33 1.02
N ASN A 239 -6.22 -13.58 1.09
CA ASN A 239 -7.14 -14.70 1.34
C ASN A 239 -7.59 -14.71 2.81
N ILE A 240 -8.84 -14.31 3.05
CA ILE A 240 -9.46 -14.27 4.38
C ILE A 240 -10.43 -15.44 4.62
N THR A 241 -10.40 -16.47 3.79
CA THR A 241 -11.33 -17.62 3.86
C THR A 241 -11.29 -18.26 5.23
N ARG A 242 -10.09 -18.59 5.73
CA ARG A 242 -9.92 -19.19 7.06
C ARG A 242 -10.49 -18.32 8.18
N TYR A 243 -10.29 -17.01 8.09
CA TYR A 243 -10.84 -16.07 9.04
C TYR A 243 -12.37 -16.07 9.00
N LYS A 244 -12.96 -16.03 7.80
CA LYS A 244 -14.42 -16.07 7.60
C LYS A 244 -15.04 -17.40 8.02
N GLU A 245 -14.38 -18.51 7.76
CA GLU A 245 -14.80 -19.85 8.21
C GLU A 245 -14.81 -19.93 9.74
N LEU A 246 -13.75 -19.48 10.40
CA LEU A 246 -13.64 -19.45 11.87
C LEU A 246 -14.70 -18.52 12.48
N ASP A 247 -14.92 -17.35 11.91
CA ASP A 247 -15.92 -16.39 12.36
C ASP A 247 -17.33 -16.97 12.21
N SER A 248 -17.62 -17.60 11.07
CA SER A 248 -18.89 -18.30 10.83
C SER A 248 -19.08 -19.49 11.76
N ALA A 249 -18.03 -20.29 11.98
CA ALA A 249 -18.07 -21.42 12.90
C ALA A 249 -18.31 -20.95 14.34
N LYS A 250 -17.62 -19.89 14.79
CA LYS A 250 -17.84 -19.26 16.11
C LYS A 250 -19.30 -18.82 16.27
N THR A 251 -19.83 -18.15 15.25
CA THR A 251 -21.22 -17.65 15.23
C THR A 251 -22.22 -18.79 15.32
N ASN A 252 -22.05 -19.81 14.49
CA ASN A 252 -22.95 -20.96 14.46
C ASN A 252 -22.86 -21.74 15.78
N PHE A 253 -21.67 -21.92 16.34
CA PHE A 253 -21.47 -22.56 17.64
C PHE A 253 -22.25 -21.83 18.76
N ILE A 254 -22.07 -20.50 18.86
CA ILE A 254 -22.76 -19.71 19.90
C ILE A 254 -24.29 -19.76 19.72
N SER A 255 -24.76 -19.64 18.47
CA SER A 255 -26.18 -19.75 18.16
C SER A 255 -26.75 -21.11 18.55
N THR A 256 -26.05 -22.20 18.22
CA THR A 256 -26.43 -23.56 18.56
C THR A 256 -26.45 -23.76 20.07
N VAL A 257 -25.36 -23.38 20.77
CA VAL A 257 -25.28 -23.48 22.24
C VAL A 257 -26.40 -22.72 22.92
N SER A 258 -26.69 -21.49 22.46
CA SER A 258 -27.78 -20.69 23.03
C SER A 258 -29.15 -21.37 22.87
N HIS A 259 -29.39 -21.97 21.70
CA HIS A 259 -30.64 -22.71 21.46
C HIS A 259 -30.73 -24.00 22.28
N GLU A 260 -29.63 -24.78 22.31
CA GLU A 260 -29.55 -26.03 23.05
C GLU A 260 -29.60 -25.82 24.60
N MET A 261 -29.18 -24.64 25.08
CA MET A 261 -29.32 -24.26 26.49
C MET A 261 -30.73 -23.78 26.85
N LYS A 262 -31.41 -23.08 25.96
CA LYS A 262 -32.74 -22.54 26.19
C LYS A 262 -33.75 -23.65 26.50
N THR A 263 -33.68 -24.78 25.80
CA THR A 263 -34.62 -25.89 25.95
C THR A 263 -34.59 -26.55 27.35
N PRO A 264 -33.42 -27.00 27.88
CA PRO A 264 -33.36 -27.59 29.23
C PRO A 264 -33.71 -26.59 30.33
N ILE A 265 -33.27 -25.32 30.18
CA ILE A 265 -33.62 -24.27 31.15
C ILE A 265 -35.13 -24.03 31.17
N SER A 266 -35.79 -24.00 30.01
CA SER A 266 -37.25 -23.88 29.94
C SER A 266 -37.97 -25.07 30.61
N SER A 267 -37.41 -26.29 30.47
CA SER A 267 -37.93 -27.48 31.17
C SER A 267 -37.78 -27.38 32.68
N ILE A 268 -36.61 -26.86 33.15
CA ILE A 268 -36.40 -26.58 34.60
C ILE A 268 -37.44 -25.58 35.10
N MET A 269 -37.64 -24.47 34.37
CA MET A 269 -38.62 -23.44 34.73
C MET A 269 -40.05 -24.00 34.81
N MET A 270 -40.43 -24.85 33.85
CA MET A 270 -41.75 -25.52 33.86
C MET A 270 -41.87 -26.45 35.06
N SER A 271 -40.85 -27.21 35.42
CA SER A 271 -40.84 -28.07 36.60
C SER A 271 -40.95 -27.27 37.89
N LEU A 272 -40.28 -26.12 37.99
CA LEU A 272 -40.39 -25.19 39.13
C LEU A 272 -41.81 -24.59 39.26
N GLN A 273 -42.46 -24.25 38.13
CA GLN A 273 -43.82 -23.79 38.12
C GLN A 273 -44.79 -24.84 38.66
N LEU A 274 -44.60 -26.10 38.24
CA LEU A 274 -45.40 -27.22 38.76
C LEU A 274 -45.14 -27.45 40.24
N LEU A 275 -43.89 -27.41 40.70
CA LEU A 275 -43.56 -27.55 42.13
C LEU A 275 -44.19 -26.44 42.99
N ASN A 276 -44.41 -25.27 42.44
CA ASN A 276 -44.98 -24.12 43.13
C ASN A 276 -46.53 -24.08 43.00
N ASP A 277 -47.12 -25.09 42.35
CA ASP A 277 -48.63 -25.23 42.26
C ASP A 277 -49.17 -25.92 43.52
N ASP A 278 -49.95 -25.20 44.25
CA ASP A 278 -50.59 -25.72 45.51
C ASP A 278 -51.35 -27.03 45.31
N ARG A 279 -51.74 -27.37 44.07
CA ARG A 279 -52.45 -28.64 43.74
C ARG A 279 -51.53 -29.88 43.86
N LEU A 280 -50.22 -29.71 43.83
CA LEU A 280 -49.27 -30.80 44.01
C LEU A 280 -48.81 -30.97 45.45
N GLY A 281 -49.24 -30.06 46.35
CA GLY A 281 -48.88 -30.03 47.77
C GLY A 281 -48.21 -28.71 48.16
N THR A 282 -48.24 -28.38 49.45
CA THR A 282 -47.63 -27.15 49.97
C THR A 282 -46.16 -27.35 50.30
N LEU A 283 -45.30 -26.54 49.72
CA LEU A 283 -43.87 -26.49 50.03
C LEU A 283 -43.67 -25.87 51.42
N ASN A 284 -42.76 -26.43 52.21
CA ASN A 284 -42.29 -25.78 53.44
C ASN A 284 -41.42 -24.56 53.11
N GLY A 285 -41.06 -23.75 54.14
CA GLY A 285 -40.32 -22.52 53.99
C GLY A 285 -38.94 -22.69 53.31
N GLU A 286 -38.21 -23.75 53.67
CA GLU A 286 -36.90 -24.06 53.10
C GLU A 286 -37.00 -24.51 51.61
N GLN A 287 -37.99 -25.34 51.32
CA GLN A 287 -38.28 -25.79 49.94
C GLN A 287 -38.65 -24.61 49.04
N LYS A 288 -39.45 -23.64 49.51
CA LYS A 288 -39.81 -22.43 48.78
C LYS A 288 -38.55 -21.61 48.46
N GLN A 289 -37.66 -21.44 49.43
CA GLN A 289 -36.39 -20.74 49.19
C GLN A 289 -35.50 -21.43 48.14
N LEU A 290 -35.40 -22.77 48.18
CA LEU A 290 -34.66 -23.53 47.17
C LEU A 290 -35.28 -23.40 45.79
N VAL A 291 -36.60 -23.51 45.65
CA VAL A 291 -37.30 -23.33 44.38
C VAL A 291 -37.07 -21.93 43.82
N GLU A 292 -37.13 -20.91 44.66
CA GLU A 292 -36.88 -19.53 44.26
C GLU A 292 -35.40 -19.30 43.82
N SER A 293 -34.43 -19.87 44.53
CA SER A 293 -33.03 -19.81 44.17
C SER A 293 -32.74 -20.49 42.84
N ILE A 294 -33.36 -21.66 42.56
CA ILE A 294 -33.20 -22.35 41.27
C ILE A 294 -33.87 -21.55 40.16
N LYS A 295 -35.02 -20.94 40.41
CA LYS A 295 -35.71 -20.08 39.46
C LYS A 295 -34.86 -18.89 39.09
N ASP A 296 -34.32 -18.15 40.06
CA ASP A 296 -33.42 -16.99 39.83
C ASP A 296 -32.20 -17.37 39.01
N SER A 297 -31.61 -18.54 39.31
CA SER A 297 -30.45 -19.04 38.56
C SER A 297 -30.78 -19.41 37.11
N SER A 298 -31.99 -19.98 36.90
CA SER A 298 -32.52 -20.34 35.56
C SER A 298 -32.85 -19.11 34.72
N ASP A 299 -33.53 -18.12 35.31
CA ASP A 299 -33.85 -16.84 34.66
C ASP A 299 -32.55 -16.13 34.21
N ARG A 300 -31.57 -16.12 35.09
CA ARG A 300 -30.26 -15.54 34.78
C ARG A 300 -29.54 -16.26 33.63
N LEU A 301 -29.58 -17.58 33.58
CA LEU A 301 -28.98 -18.37 32.47
C LEU A 301 -29.70 -18.05 31.15
N LEU A 302 -31.03 -17.89 31.14
CA LEU A 302 -31.79 -17.46 29.95
C LEU A 302 -31.36 -16.06 29.49
N GLU A 303 -31.22 -15.13 30.43
CA GLU A 303 -30.74 -13.77 30.12
C GLU A 303 -29.34 -13.78 29.47
N ILE A 304 -28.36 -14.46 30.10
CA ILE A 304 -27.00 -14.54 29.57
C ILE A 304 -26.98 -15.20 28.19
N THR A 305 -27.73 -16.28 27.97
CA THR A 305 -27.81 -16.96 26.67
C THR A 305 -28.44 -16.06 25.60
N GLY A 306 -29.45 -15.27 25.98
CA GLY A 306 -30.09 -14.27 25.10
C GLY A 306 -29.15 -13.12 24.73
N GLU A 307 -28.41 -12.59 25.70
CA GLU A 307 -27.40 -11.54 25.47
C GLU A 307 -26.27 -12.04 24.56
N LEU A 308 -25.76 -13.26 24.77
CA LEU A 308 -24.72 -13.86 23.97
C LEU A 308 -25.16 -14.04 22.51
N LEU A 309 -26.41 -14.47 22.29
CA LEU A 309 -27.00 -14.60 20.97
C LEU A 309 -27.12 -13.23 20.25
N ASN A 310 -27.70 -12.24 20.95
CA ASN A 310 -27.80 -10.88 20.41
C ASN A 310 -26.44 -10.31 20.04
N MET A 311 -25.44 -10.46 20.92
CA MET A 311 -24.10 -10.00 20.70
C MET A 311 -23.46 -10.65 19.46
N THR A 312 -23.67 -11.95 19.28
CA THR A 312 -23.16 -12.68 18.11
C THR A 312 -23.80 -12.21 16.80
N GLN A 313 -25.12 -11.92 16.82
CA GLN A 313 -25.81 -11.37 15.65
C GLN A 313 -25.30 -9.98 15.27
N ILE A 314 -24.96 -9.16 16.27
CA ILE A 314 -24.36 -7.84 16.08
C ILE A 314 -22.95 -7.97 15.47
N GLU A 315 -22.06 -8.78 16.07
CA GLU A 315 -20.68 -8.97 15.61
C GLU A 315 -20.59 -9.44 14.14
N THR A 316 -21.54 -10.27 13.73
CA THR A 316 -21.54 -10.85 12.38
C THR A 316 -22.29 -10.00 11.34
N GLY A 317 -22.82 -8.84 11.74
CA GLY A 317 -23.66 -8.02 10.87
C GLY A 317 -24.96 -8.70 10.44
N LYS A 318 -25.37 -9.79 11.13
CA LYS A 318 -26.60 -10.54 10.85
C LYS A 318 -27.80 -10.02 11.61
N LEU A 319 -27.67 -8.90 12.33
CA LEU A 319 -28.77 -8.26 13.01
C LEU A 319 -29.82 -7.82 11.96
N LYS A 320 -30.98 -8.52 11.95
CA LYS A 320 -32.11 -8.12 11.14
C LYS A 320 -33.08 -7.33 12.00
N LEU A 321 -33.32 -6.08 11.63
CA LEU A 321 -34.32 -5.24 12.23
C LEU A 321 -35.64 -5.39 11.49
N HIS A 322 -36.73 -5.36 12.25
CA HIS A 322 -38.10 -5.34 11.73
C HIS A 322 -38.81 -4.05 12.19
N PRO A 323 -38.39 -2.88 11.65
CA PRO A 323 -38.91 -1.60 12.12
C PRO A 323 -40.36 -1.42 11.74
N LYS A 324 -41.16 -0.89 12.69
CA LYS A 324 -42.56 -0.52 12.50
C LYS A 324 -42.87 0.80 13.22
N ILE A 325 -43.88 1.48 12.77
CA ILE A 325 -44.38 2.71 13.44
C ILE A 325 -44.89 2.34 14.82
N THR A 326 -44.22 2.84 15.85
CA THR A 326 -44.48 2.47 17.26
C THR A 326 -44.64 3.73 18.11
N LYS A 327 -45.49 3.69 19.11
CA LYS A 327 -45.59 4.77 20.09
C LYS A 327 -44.60 4.54 21.23
N PRO A 328 -43.74 5.52 21.56
CA PRO A 328 -42.77 5.40 22.66
C PRO A 328 -43.39 5.00 23.98
N ILE A 329 -44.58 5.51 24.29
CA ILE A 329 -45.32 5.19 25.51
C ILE A 329 -45.59 3.70 25.62
N GLU A 330 -45.99 3.02 24.55
CA GLU A 330 -46.26 1.57 24.55
C GLU A 330 -44.98 0.76 24.90
N LEU A 331 -43.81 1.22 24.48
CA LEU A 331 -42.51 0.60 24.82
C LEU A 331 -42.14 0.80 26.28
N ILE A 332 -42.37 1.99 26.81
CA ILE A 332 -42.16 2.32 28.22
C ILE A 332 -43.07 1.49 29.12
N ASP A 333 -44.37 1.45 28.78
CA ASP A 333 -45.36 0.66 29.54
C ASP A 333 -45.03 -0.84 29.55
N TYR A 334 -44.54 -1.36 28.42
CA TYR A 334 -44.06 -2.74 28.33
C TYR A 334 -42.87 -2.99 29.27
N ALA A 335 -41.87 -2.10 29.24
CA ALA A 335 -40.68 -2.22 30.09
C ALA A 335 -41.03 -2.15 31.58
N ILE A 336 -41.93 -1.25 31.98
CA ILE A 336 -42.44 -1.13 33.37
C ILE A 336 -43.14 -2.41 33.80
N LYS A 337 -44.03 -2.95 32.95
CA LYS A 337 -44.71 -4.22 33.25
C LYS A 337 -43.74 -5.38 33.40
N SER A 338 -42.76 -5.46 32.54
CA SER A 338 -41.74 -6.52 32.53
C SER A 338 -40.81 -6.47 33.75
N THR A 339 -40.54 -5.28 34.30
CA THR A 339 -39.65 -5.08 35.47
C THR A 339 -40.41 -4.93 36.79
N ARG A 340 -41.75 -5.02 36.78
CA ARG A 340 -42.61 -4.79 37.98
C ARG A 340 -42.22 -5.68 39.15
N VAL A 341 -42.09 -7.00 38.93
CA VAL A 341 -41.77 -7.97 40.00
C VAL A 341 -40.36 -7.67 40.55
N LEU A 342 -39.42 -7.26 39.68
CA LEU A 342 -38.09 -6.86 40.10
C LEU A 342 -38.11 -5.58 40.94
N ALA A 343 -38.86 -4.57 40.54
CA ALA A 343 -39.03 -3.33 41.30
C ALA A 343 -39.67 -3.57 42.69
N GLU A 344 -40.72 -4.43 42.76
CA GLU A 344 -41.37 -4.84 44.01
C GLU A 344 -40.35 -5.56 44.93
N ARG A 345 -39.52 -6.45 44.40
CA ARG A 345 -38.50 -7.20 45.16
C ARG A 345 -37.42 -6.29 45.76
N PHE A 346 -37.01 -5.25 45.03
CA PHE A 346 -36.03 -4.25 45.48
C PHE A 346 -36.68 -3.05 46.17
N CYS A 347 -38.00 -3.11 46.40
CA CYS A 347 -38.79 -2.04 47.02
C CYS A 347 -38.62 -0.67 46.31
N CYS A 348 -38.38 -0.66 44.98
CA CYS A 348 -38.27 0.56 44.20
C CYS A 348 -39.60 1.02 43.63
N PHE A 349 -39.77 2.35 43.50
CA PHE A 349 -40.99 2.96 42.93
C PHE A 349 -40.67 3.51 41.54
N VAL A 350 -41.35 3.02 40.50
CA VAL A 350 -41.18 3.51 39.14
C VAL A 350 -42.21 4.61 38.87
N GLU A 351 -41.75 5.81 38.61
CA GLU A 351 -42.53 6.98 38.22
C GLU A 351 -42.41 7.23 36.73
N VAL A 352 -43.49 7.65 36.08
CA VAL A 352 -43.52 7.96 34.66
C VAL A 352 -43.54 9.48 34.44
N ASP A 353 -42.72 9.95 33.48
CA ASP A 353 -42.60 11.36 33.09
C ASP A 353 -42.61 11.50 31.58
N TYR A 354 -43.80 11.58 31.00
CA TYR A 354 -43.93 11.82 29.57
C TYR A 354 -45.18 12.64 29.26
N PRO A 355 -45.17 13.47 28.17
CA PRO A 355 -46.33 14.25 27.77
C PRO A 355 -47.40 13.35 27.15
N GLU A 356 -48.67 13.78 27.22
CA GLU A 356 -49.80 13.06 26.61
C GLU A 356 -49.66 12.84 25.10
N LYS A 357 -48.94 13.75 24.41
CA LYS A 357 -48.67 13.64 22.96
C LYS A 357 -47.17 13.62 22.69
N ILE A 358 -46.74 12.54 22.10
CA ILE A 358 -45.36 12.34 21.62
C ILE A 358 -45.39 11.71 20.23
N SER A 359 -44.46 12.07 19.38
CA SER A 359 -44.35 11.55 18.02
C SER A 359 -44.15 10.03 18.03
N LYS A 360 -44.68 9.38 17.01
CA LYS A 360 -44.36 7.96 16.74
C LYS A 360 -42.98 7.86 16.16
N ILE A 361 -42.28 6.79 16.45
CA ILE A 361 -40.95 6.47 15.97
C ILE A 361 -41.00 5.23 15.08
N PHE A 362 -40.06 5.13 14.14
CA PHE A 362 -39.95 3.98 13.23
C PHE A 362 -38.82 3.07 13.69
N VAL A 363 -39.16 2.06 14.49
CA VAL A 363 -38.21 1.20 15.19
C VAL A 363 -38.67 -0.26 15.28
N ASP A 364 -37.75 -1.17 15.49
CA ASP A 364 -38.05 -2.53 15.93
C ASP A 364 -38.46 -2.48 17.41
N SER A 365 -39.77 -2.63 17.64
CA SER A 365 -40.36 -2.48 18.96
C SER A 365 -39.85 -3.50 19.98
N GLU A 366 -39.45 -4.72 19.55
CA GLU A 366 -38.92 -5.73 20.47
C GLU A 366 -37.53 -5.36 20.94
N LYS A 367 -36.69 -4.88 20.01
CA LYS A 367 -35.31 -4.48 20.32
C LYS A 367 -35.27 -3.23 21.20
N ILE A 368 -36.06 -2.21 20.88
CA ILE A 368 -36.08 -0.97 21.70
C ILE A 368 -36.78 -1.22 23.05
N ALA A 369 -37.84 -2.04 23.11
CA ALA A 369 -38.44 -2.45 24.41
C ALA A 369 -37.40 -3.19 25.28
N TRP A 370 -36.59 -4.06 24.69
CA TRP A 370 -35.48 -4.72 25.39
C TRP A 370 -34.46 -3.72 25.93
N VAL A 371 -34.08 -2.69 25.13
CA VAL A 371 -33.17 -1.62 25.58
C VAL A 371 -33.74 -0.91 26.81
N ILE A 372 -35.02 -0.47 26.76
CA ILE A 372 -35.66 0.25 27.89
C ILE A 372 -35.73 -0.66 29.12
N THR A 373 -36.08 -1.94 28.94
CA THR A 373 -36.14 -2.93 30.02
C THR A 373 -34.76 -3.13 30.66
N ASN A 374 -33.68 -3.21 29.86
CA ASN A 374 -32.31 -3.34 30.36
C ASN A 374 -31.90 -2.09 31.16
N LEU A 375 -32.20 -0.88 30.66
CA LEU A 375 -31.89 0.36 31.38
C LEU A 375 -32.65 0.45 32.68
N LEU A 376 -33.94 0.05 32.68
CA LEU A 376 -34.78 0.07 33.88
C LEU A 376 -34.34 -0.99 34.90
N SER A 377 -34.01 -2.20 34.46
CA SER A 377 -33.44 -3.25 35.31
C SER A 377 -32.11 -2.81 35.95
N ASN A 378 -31.24 -2.18 35.20
CA ASN A 378 -29.98 -1.61 35.72
C ASN A 378 -30.28 -0.54 36.78
N ALA A 379 -31.20 0.37 36.53
CA ALA A 379 -31.63 1.38 37.49
C ALA A 379 -32.11 0.76 38.80
N ILE A 380 -32.92 -0.30 38.73
CA ILE A 380 -33.43 -1.01 39.91
C ILE A 380 -32.30 -1.66 40.72
N HIS A 381 -31.40 -2.36 40.03
CA HIS A 381 -30.30 -3.07 40.69
C HIS A 381 -29.25 -2.14 41.33
N HIS A 382 -29.10 -0.91 40.81
CA HIS A 382 -28.16 0.05 41.31
C HIS A 382 -28.73 1.11 42.25
N SER A 383 -30.04 1.09 42.46
CA SER A 383 -30.71 1.99 43.38
C SER A 383 -30.76 1.43 44.80
N PRO A 384 -30.76 2.27 45.85
CA PRO A 384 -31.07 1.87 47.21
C PRO A 384 -32.50 1.38 47.32
N GLU A 385 -32.79 0.58 48.37
CA GLU A 385 -34.15 0.22 48.71
C GLU A 385 -35.00 1.46 48.95
N ARG A 386 -36.28 1.38 48.57
CA ARG A 386 -37.29 2.45 48.65
C ARG A 386 -36.95 3.70 47.84
N SER A 387 -36.05 3.55 46.86
CA SER A 387 -35.70 4.61 45.90
C SER A 387 -36.76 4.77 44.81
N ARG A 388 -36.89 5.98 44.30
CA ARG A 388 -37.66 6.23 43.08
C ARG A 388 -36.79 6.07 41.84
N ILE A 389 -37.39 5.64 40.76
CA ILE A 389 -36.78 5.55 39.42
C ILE A 389 -37.75 6.25 38.48
N ILE A 390 -37.25 7.19 37.68
CA ILE A 390 -38.05 7.92 36.71
C ILE A 390 -37.81 7.35 35.32
N VAL A 391 -38.86 7.00 34.61
CA VAL A 391 -38.83 6.61 33.20
C VAL A 391 -39.64 7.63 32.42
N GLY A 392 -39.02 8.29 31.45
CA GLY A 392 -39.66 9.37 30.74
C GLY A 392 -39.36 9.40 29.25
N ALA A 393 -40.10 10.27 28.57
CA ALA A 393 -39.87 10.56 27.17
C ALA A 393 -40.05 12.06 26.90
N VAL A 394 -39.17 12.64 26.08
CA VAL A 394 -39.20 14.04 25.70
C VAL A 394 -39.18 14.15 24.17
N GLN A 395 -40.08 15.01 23.66
CA GLN A 395 -40.11 15.31 22.23
C GLN A 395 -39.08 16.38 21.89
N HIS A 396 -38.22 16.08 20.92
CA HIS A 396 -37.36 17.04 20.24
C HIS A 396 -37.83 17.22 18.80
N ASP A 397 -37.31 18.22 18.08
CA ASP A 397 -37.79 18.59 16.74
C ASP A 397 -37.89 17.43 15.75
N LYS A 398 -36.90 16.57 15.69
CA LYS A 398 -36.83 15.41 14.75
C LYS A 398 -36.51 14.10 15.46
N ALA A 399 -36.62 14.06 16.77
CA ALA A 399 -36.25 12.89 17.55
C ALA A 399 -37.08 12.80 18.82
N VAL A 400 -37.16 11.60 19.38
CA VAL A 400 -37.72 11.33 20.70
C VAL A 400 -36.60 10.83 21.59
N GLU A 401 -36.40 11.50 22.71
CA GLU A 401 -35.57 11.01 23.80
C GLU A 401 -36.44 10.11 24.72
N ILE A 402 -35.95 8.91 25.03
CA ILE A 402 -36.49 8.07 26.11
C ILE A 402 -35.38 7.93 27.14
N TYR A 403 -35.68 8.17 28.41
CA TYR A 403 -34.71 8.12 29.47
C TYR A 403 -35.16 7.33 30.68
N VAL A 404 -34.16 6.80 31.39
CA VAL A 404 -34.32 6.16 32.70
C VAL A 404 -33.36 6.84 33.66
N GLN A 405 -33.89 7.36 34.77
CA GLN A 405 -33.13 8.03 35.80
C GLN A 405 -33.24 7.31 37.14
N ASP A 406 -32.09 6.93 37.69
CA ASP A 406 -31.97 6.41 39.04
C ASP A 406 -31.37 7.45 39.99
N PHE A 407 -31.53 7.23 41.30
CA PHE A 407 -30.95 8.03 42.37
C PHE A 407 -29.98 7.17 43.20
N GLY A 408 -29.27 6.26 42.57
CA GLY A 408 -28.32 5.35 43.17
C GLY A 408 -26.97 5.96 43.42
N ARG A 409 -25.95 5.10 43.45
CA ARG A 409 -24.58 5.49 43.75
C ARG A 409 -23.89 6.37 42.69
N GLY A 410 -24.48 6.44 41.49
CA GLY A 410 -23.88 7.10 40.35
C GLY A 410 -22.63 6.38 39.78
N ILE A 411 -22.07 6.94 38.71
CA ILE A 411 -20.95 6.41 37.93
C ILE A 411 -19.88 7.49 37.84
N ASP A 412 -18.63 7.12 38.11
CA ASP A 412 -17.48 8.03 37.95
C ASP A 412 -17.36 8.46 36.46
N PRO A 413 -17.18 9.77 36.19
CA PRO A 413 -17.04 10.29 34.82
C PRO A 413 -16.00 9.56 33.95
N ARG A 414 -14.96 9.00 34.57
CA ARG A 414 -13.93 8.22 33.86
C ARG A 414 -14.48 6.98 33.15
N TYR A 415 -15.61 6.46 33.62
CA TYR A 415 -16.21 5.24 33.09
C TYR A 415 -17.40 5.49 32.15
N HIS A 416 -17.85 6.75 31.95
CA HIS A 416 -19.04 7.05 31.13
C HIS A 416 -18.95 6.53 29.69
N LYS A 417 -17.73 6.47 29.13
CA LYS A 417 -17.51 5.86 27.80
C LYS A 417 -17.40 4.35 27.89
N SER A 418 -16.67 3.85 28.87
CA SER A 418 -16.34 2.43 28.98
C SER A 418 -17.51 1.56 29.41
N ILE A 419 -18.55 2.11 30.08
CA ILE A 419 -19.74 1.32 30.46
C ILE A 419 -20.53 0.76 29.28
N PHE A 420 -20.31 1.31 28.06
CA PHE A 420 -20.88 0.80 26.81
C PHE A 420 -19.96 -0.17 26.07
N GLU A 421 -18.75 -0.41 26.62
CA GLU A 421 -17.83 -1.41 26.08
C GLU A 421 -18.23 -2.82 26.53
N ARG A 422 -17.93 -3.80 25.70
CA ARG A 422 -18.29 -5.21 25.94
C ARG A 422 -17.56 -5.76 27.15
N TYR A 423 -18.29 -6.50 27.99
CA TYR A 423 -17.76 -7.12 29.20
C TYR A 423 -17.23 -6.13 30.25
N PHE A 424 -17.41 -4.83 30.03
CA PHE A 424 -16.96 -3.84 30.98
C PHE A 424 -17.92 -3.75 32.19
N ARG A 425 -17.33 -3.63 33.37
CA ARG A 425 -18.02 -3.44 34.62
C ARG A 425 -17.27 -2.45 35.51
N VAL A 426 -17.99 -1.52 36.12
CA VAL A 426 -17.37 -0.55 37.03
C VAL A 426 -16.69 -1.29 38.18
N PRO A 427 -15.38 -1.11 38.44
CA PRO A 427 -14.69 -1.77 39.53
C PRO A 427 -15.39 -1.55 40.89
N GLY A 428 -15.43 -2.60 41.72
CA GLY A 428 -16.09 -2.55 43.05
C GLY A 428 -17.61 -2.67 43.02
N THR A 429 -18.23 -2.96 41.87
CA THR A 429 -19.66 -3.26 41.77
C THR A 429 -19.99 -4.65 42.30
N LYS A 430 -20.86 -4.75 43.32
CA LYS A 430 -21.35 -6.02 43.85
C LYS A 430 -22.49 -6.64 43.04
N VAL A 431 -23.19 -5.83 42.24
CA VAL A 431 -24.25 -6.29 41.34
C VAL A 431 -23.69 -7.25 40.32
N GLN A 432 -24.26 -8.44 40.22
CA GLN A 432 -23.81 -9.45 39.26
C GLN A 432 -24.42 -9.15 37.87
N GLY A 433 -23.64 -9.31 36.79
CA GLY A 433 -24.09 -9.10 35.42
C GLY A 433 -22.99 -9.54 34.39
N SER A 434 -23.38 -9.81 33.17
CA SER A 434 -22.52 -10.21 32.06
C SER A 434 -21.57 -9.08 31.56
N GLY A 435 -21.99 -7.81 31.74
CA GLY A 435 -21.35 -6.63 31.15
C GLY A 435 -21.68 -6.48 29.66
N LEU A 436 -22.67 -7.16 29.14
CA LEU A 436 -23.11 -7.09 27.74
C LEU A 436 -24.32 -6.19 27.53
N GLY A 437 -25.21 -6.06 28.51
CA GLY A 437 -26.48 -5.38 28.33
C GLY A 437 -26.41 -3.97 27.80
N LEU A 438 -25.53 -3.10 28.36
CA LEU A 438 -25.35 -1.74 27.87
C LEU A 438 -24.66 -1.67 26.47
N ALA A 439 -23.73 -2.58 26.20
CA ALA A 439 -23.11 -2.68 24.88
C ALA A 439 -24.14 -3.08 23.81
N ILE A 440 -24.97 -4.07 24.07
CA ILE A 440 -26.08 -4.49 23.18
C ILE A 440 -27.09 -3.36 23.03
N SER A 441 -27.43 -2.64 24.12
CA SER A 441 -28.35 -1.49 24.07
C SER A 441 -27.83 -0.41 23.13
N LYS A 442 -26.53 -0.09 23.19
CA LYS A 442 -25.88 0.86 22.30
C LYS A 442 -26.00 0.42 20.85
N GLU A 443 -25.65 -0.79 20.55
CA GLU A 443 -25.71 -1.34 19.18
C GLU A 443 -27.13 -1.34 18.61
N PHE A 444 -28.12 -1.69 19.42
CA PHE A 444 -29.54 -1.65 18.98
C PHE A 444 -29.98 -0.22 18.68
N VAL A 445 -29.64 0.75 19.53
CA VAL A 445 -30.01 2.15 19.33
C VAL A 445 -29.30 2.72 18.09
N GLU A 446 -27.97 2.47 17.92
CA GLU A 446 -27.21 2.90 16.76
C GLU A 446 -27.70 2.26 15.46
N ALA A 447 -28.11 1.00 15.47
CA ALA A 447 -28.72 0.32 14.32
C ALA A 447 -30.05 0.95 13.88
N HIS A 448 -30.72 1.70 14.76
CA HIS A 448 -31.93 2.50 14.44
C HIS A 448 -31.61 3.96 14.08
N GLY A 449 -30.30 4.31 13.88
CA GLY A 449 -29.87 5.69 13.61
C GLY A 449 -29.94 6.61 14.82
N GLY A 450 -30.10 6.05 16.03
CA GLY A 450 -30.16 6.79 17.27
C GLY A 450 -28.82 6.90 17.99
N THR A 451 -28.85 7.49 19.19
CA THR A 451 -27.70 7.58 20.09
C THR A 451 -28.10 7.24 21.52
N ILE A 452 -27.17 6.64 22.28
CA ILE A 452 -27.32 6.40 23.72
C ILE A 452 -26.29 7.20 24.49
N SER A 453 -26.70 7.77 25.63
CA SER A 453 -25.84 8.58 26.48
C SER A 453 -26.11 8.32 27.96
N VAL A 454 -25.17 8.75 28.81
CA VAL A 454 -25.31 8.71 30.27
C VAL A 454 -24.89 10.05 30.86
N GLU A 455 -25.68 10.54 31.79
CA GLU A 455 -25.36 11.64 32.69
C GLU A 455 -25.36 11.10 34.10
N SER A 456 -24.23 11.13 34.79
CA SER A 456 -24.12 10.54 36.10
C SER A 456 -23.07 11.26 36.96
N GLU A 457 -23.37 11.34 38.26
CA GLU A 457 -22.44 11.88 39.25
C GLU A 457 -22.46 10.97 40.49
N ILE A 458 -21.26 10.70 41.05
CA ILE A 458 -21.15 9.85 42.24
C ILE A 458 -21.99 10.40 43.36
N GLY A 459 -22.86 9.55 43.91
CA GLY A 459 -23.79 9.87 45.03
C GLY A 459 -25.08 10.57 44.61
N LYS A 460 -25.25 10.92 43.32
CA LYS A 460 -26.50 11.57 42.84
C LYS A 460 -27.36 10.65 41.95
N GLY A 461 -26.79 9.55 41.48
CA GLY A 461 -27.48 8.62 40.58
C GLY A 461 -27.06 8.79 39.11
N SER A 462 -27.78 8.14 38.21
CA SER A 462 -27.53 8.13 36.77
C SER A 462 -28.78 8.33 35.96
N ARG A 463 -28.66 9.07 34.85
CA ARG A 463 -29.67 9.20 33.81
C ARG A 463 -29.12 8.63 32.52
N PHE A 464 -29.72 7.56 32.05
CA PHE A 464 -29.46 6.97 30.75
C PHE A 464 -30.49 7.44 29.75
N SER A 465 -30.08 7.99 28.62
CA SER A 465 -30.96 8.52 27.58
C SER A 465 -30.67 7.85 26.25
N ILE A 466 -31.73 7.46 25.53
CA ILE A 466 -31.68 7.02 24.13
C ILE A 466 -32.40 8.04 23.26
N MET A 467 -31.75 8.50 22.21
CA MET A 467 -32.30 9.42 21.23
C MET A 467 -32.64 8.64 19.95
N LEU A 468 -33.88 8.67 19.53
CA LEU A 468 -34.39 7.94 18.36
C LEU A 468 -35.00 8.90 17.34
N PRO A 469 -34.75 8.74 16.02
CA PRO A 469 -35.39 9.55 14.98
C PRO A 469 -36.94 9.39 15.03
N ALA A 470 -37.67 10.52 14.85
CA ALA A 470 -39.11 10.59 14.88
C ALA A 470 -39.71 10.74 13.47
#